data_45290ba2aa482d1485c389883b24f424
#
_entry.id   45290ba2aa482d1485c389883b24f424
#
_cell.length_a   1.000
_cell.length_b   1.000
_cell.length_c   1.000
_cell.angle_alpha   90.00
_cell.angle_beta   90.00
_cell.angle_gamma   90.00
#
_symmetry.space_group_name_H-M   'P 1'
#
loop_
_entity.id
_entity.type
_entity.pdbx_description
1 polymer ?
#
loop_
_entity_poly.entity_id
_entity_poly.type
_entity_poly.pdbx_seq_one_letter_code
_entity_poly.pdbx_strand_id
1 'polypeptide(L)'
;MKLLLAILTLISADVAAAAECPKAADWARAFYSEHYSFYADASDSILQFITPEFAALLKREWAYSNGEIGHLDYDPWLGAQDGEIGKPVRFSVETESPDTAIVSMSYPFVLDSKQPPERHTVHLILRKREHECWQLQDFITPRGDSLSYVYSLPQP
;
A
#
# COMPACT_ATOMS: atom_id res chain seq x y z
N MET A 1 5.90 -48.08 53.71
CA MET A 1 4.85 -47.73 52.78
C MET A 1 5.13 -46.30 52.28
N LYS A 2 5.75 -46.18 51.11
CA LYS A 2 6.17 -44.86 50.55
C LYS A 2 5.11 -44.47 49.52
N LEU A 3 4.41 -43.36 49.77
CA LEU A 3 3.43 -42.78 48.88
C LEU A 3 4.15 -41.89 47.85
N LEU A 4 4.17 -42.30 46.59
CA LEU A 4 4.62 -41.45 45.47
C LEU A 4 3.48 -40.53 45.03
N LEU A 5 3.65 -39.24 45.22
CA LEU A 5 2.76 -38.21 44.74
C LEU A 5 3.21 -37.84 43.32
N ALA A 6 2.42 -38.22 42.30
CA ALA A 6 2.64 -37.82 40.93
C ALA A 6 2.02 -36.43 40.69
N ILE A 7 2.88 -35.45 40.43
CA ILE A 7 2.47 -34.09 40.06
C ILE A 7 2.24 -34.07 38.56
N LEU A 8 0.96 -33.94 38.14
CA LEU A 8 0.55 -33.79 36.76
C LEU A 8 0.64 -32.30 36.39
N THR A 9 1.69 -31.90 35.68
CA THR A 9 1.81 -30.55 35.12
C THR A 9 0.96 -30.42 33.88
N LEU A 10 -0.13 -29.66 33.96
CA LEU A 10 -0.89 -29.23 32.77
C LEU A 10 -0.08 -28.18 32.02
N ILE A 11 0.39 -28.53 30.82
CA ILE A 11 0.97 -27.58 29.88
C ILE A 11 -0.22 -26.94 29.15
N SER A 12 -0.55 -25.71 29.53
CA SER A 12 -1.48 -24.87 28.77
C SER A 12 -0.77 -24.41 27.51
N ALA A 13 -1.16 -24.96 26.35
CA ALA A 13 -0.72 -24.43 25.07
C ALA A 13 -1.52 -23.15 24.79
N ASP A 14 -0.89 -21.99 24.95
CA ASP A 14 -1.41 -20.73 24.45
C ASP A 14 -1.45 -20.81 22.91
N VAL A 15 -2.64 -21.05 22.36
CA VAL A 15 -2.88 -20.89 20.92
C VAL A 15 -2.91 -19.37 20.68
N ALA A 16 -1.80 -18.81 20.26
CA ALA A 16 -1.77 -17.45 19.76
C ALA A 16 -2.72 -17.38 18.56
N ALA A 17 -3.86 -16.71 18.74
CA ALA A 17 -4.77 -16.43 17.65
C ALA A 17 -4.01 -15.61 16.60
N ALA A 18 -3.86 -16.16 15.39
CA ALA A 18 -3.29 -15.42 14.28
C ALA A 18 -4.14 -14.15 14.07
N ALA A 19 -3.51 -12.98 14.12
CA ALA A 19 -4.21 -11.71 13.91
C ALA A 19 -4.92 -11.76 12.55
N GLU A 20 -6.22 -11.51 12.54
CA GLU A 20 -7.01 -11.48 11.31
C GLU A 20 -6.55 -10.31 10.43
N CYS A 21 -6.33 -10.58 9.15
CA CYS A 21 -5.92 -9.53 8.22
C CYS A 21 -7.05 -8.50 8.03
N PRO A 22 -6.73 -7.21 7.94
CA PRO A 22 -7.72 -6.17 7.67
C PRO A 22 -8.40 -6.40 6.31
N LYS A 23 -9.61 -5.88 6.15
CA LYS A 23 -10.28 -5.83 4.84
C LYS A 23 -9.46 -4.98 3.88
N ALA A 24 -9.51 -5.29 2.58
CA ALA A 24 -8.70 -4.61 1.55
C ALA A 24 -8.87 -3.08 1.57
N ALA A 25 -10.10 -2.57 1.70
CA ALA A 25 -10.36 -1.13 1.76
C ALA A 25 -9.81 -0.47 3.04
N ASP A 26 -9.84 -1.17 4.18
CA ASP A 26 -9.33 -0.64 5.45
C ASP A 26 -7.80 -0.63 5.42
N TRP A 27 -7.19 -1.67 4.84
CA TRP A 27 -5.75 -1.71 4.60
C TRP A 27 -5.31 -0.54 3.70
N ALA A 28 -5.99 -0.32 2.56
CA ALA A 28 -5.67 0.76 1.64
C ALA A 28 -5.80 2.15 2.28
N ARG A 29 -6.81 2.33 3.15
CA ARG A 29 -6.98 3.58 3.92
C ARG A 29 -5.83 3.82 4.90
N ALA A 30 -5.43 2.79 5.64
CA ALA A 30 -4.28 2.86 6.55
C ALA A 30 -2.99 3.15 5.77
N PHE A 31 -2.76 2.44 4.67
CA PHE A 31 -1.60 2.66 3.81
C PHE A 31 -1.52 4.11 3.31
N TYR A 32 -2.62 4.67 2.81
CA TYR A 32 -2.68 6.07 2.40
C TYR A 32 -2.35 7.03 3.54
N SER A 33 -2.90 6.81 4.73
CA SER A 33 -2.71 7.73 5.86
C SER A 33 -1.32 7.68 6.49
N GLU A 34 -0.67 6.52 6.46
CA GLU A 34 0.60 6.27 7.15
C GLU A 34 1.80 6.30 6.20
N HIS A 35 1.57 6.03 4.92
CA HIS A 35 2.63 5.81 3.93
C HIS A 35 2.41 6.61 2.63
N TYR A 36 1.87 7.83 2.75
CA TYR A 36 1.61 8.69 1.58
C TYR A 36 2.84 8.85 0.68
N SER A 37 4.00 9.09 1.29
CA SER A 37 5.26 9.32 0.57
C SER A 37 6.01 8.06 0.12
N PHE A 38 5.34 6.88 0.11
CA PHE A 38 5.98 5.59 -0.19
C PHE A 38 6.82 5.58 -1.47
N TYR A 39 6.44 6.36 -2.45
CA TYR A 39 7.12 6.45 -3.75
C TYR A 39 8.42 7.25 -3.71
N ALA A 40 8.58 8.15 -2.74
CA ALA A 40 9.72 9.06 -2.60
C ALA A 40 10.56 8.79 -1.34
N ASP A 41 9.96 8.20 -0.30
CA ASP A 41 10.63 7.91 0.96
C ASP A 41 11.35 6.56 0.91
N ALA A 42 12.67 6.59 0.76
CA ALA A 42 13.54 5.41 0.66
C ALA A 42 13.70 4.68 2.02
N SER A 43 12.62 4.51 2.77
CA SER A 43 12.61 3.80 4.06
C SER A 43 12.39 2.31 3.89
N ASP A 44 13.28 1.48 4.44
CA ASP A 44 13.09 0.03 4.45
C ASP A 44 11.83 -0.41 5.23
N SER A 45 11.30 0.43 6.11
CA SER A 45 10.09 0.12 6.89
C SER A 45 8.84 -0.01 6.03
N ILE A 46 8.78 0.64 4.85
CA ILE A 46 7.66 0.54 3.93
C ILE A 46 7.62 -0.82 3.21
N LEU A 47 8.76 -1.48 3.04
CA LEU A 47 8.90 -2.67 2.20
C LEU A 47 8.09 -3.87 2.70
N GLN A 48 7.76 -3.93 3.98
CA GLN A 48 6.88 -4.96 4.54
C GLN A 48 5.43 -4.86 4.02
N PHE A 49 5.01 -3.69 3.55
CA PHE A 49 3.67 -3.43 3.00
C PHE A 49 3.61 -3.55 1.48
N ILE A 50 4.73 -3.89 0.85
CA ILE A 50 4.88 -3.90 -0.61
C ILE A 50 5.36 -5.29 -1.04
N THR A 51 4.84 -5.82 -2.16
CA THR A 51 5.31 -7.10 -2.69
C THR A 51 6.79 -7.01 -3.06
N PRO A 52 7.58 -8.10 -2.91
CA PRO A 52 9.01 -8.08 -3.23
C PRO A 52 9.31 -7.64 -4.66
N GLU A 53 8.46 -7.96 -5.61
CA GLU A 53 8.59 -7.57 -7.00
C GLU A 53 8.49 -6.04 -7.17
N PHE A 54 7.46 -5.44 -6.56
CA PHE A 54 7.29 -3.99 -6.62
C PHE A 54 8.31 -3.26 -5.74
N ALA A 55 8.70 -3.83 -4.60
CA ALA A 55 9.76 -3.30 -3.74
C ALA A 55 11.11 -3.21 -4.48
N ALA A 56 11.44 -4.19 -5.32
CA ALA A 56 12.65 -4.14 -6.15
C ALA A 56 12.63 -2.97 -7.15
N LEU A 57 11.47 -2.69 -7.75
CA LEU A 57 11.30 -1.55 -8.66
C LEU A 57 11.39 -0.22 -7.93
N LEU A 58 10.75 -0.09 -6.76
CA LEU A 58 10.84 1.10 -5.92
C LEU A 58 12.28 1.39 -5.47
N LYS A 59 13.00 0.38 -4.99
CA LYS A 59 14.42 0.56 -4.61
C LYS A 59 15.27 1.05 -5.77
N ARG A 60 15.02 0.53 -6.97
CA ARG A 60 15.70 0.99 -8.18
C ARG A 60 15.37 2.44 -8.49
N GLU A 61 14.09 2.82 -8.38
CA GLU A 61 13.61 4.19 -8.58
C GLU A 61 14.22 5.15 -7.56
N TRP A 62 14.23 4.81 -6.28
CA TRP A 62 14.85 5.63 -5.23
C TRP A 62 16.35 5.85 -5.46
N ALA A 63 17.06 4.78 -5.90
CA ALA A 63 18.49 4.88 -6.22
C ALA A 63 18.74 5.76 -7.45
N TYR A 64 17.83 5.71 -8.43
CA TYR A 64 17.91 6.51 -9.64
C TYR A 64 17.60 7.98 -9.37
N SER A 65 16.46 8.26 -8.75
CA SER A 65 16.05 9.65 -8.46
C SER A 65 16.97 10.33 -7.44
N ASN A 66 17.54 9.55 -6.50
CA ASN A 66 18.45 10.06 -5.46
C ASN A 66 17.93 11.34 -4.76
N GLY A 67 16.60 11.40 -4.56
CA GLY A 67 15.92 12.56 -3.95
C GLY A 67 15.57 13.70 -4.92
N GLU A 68 15.84 13.51 -6.22
CA GLU A 68 15.46 14.42 -7.31
C GLU A 68 14.30 13.83 -8.13
N ILE A 69 14.05 14.36 -9.33
CA ILE A 69 13.03 13.85 -10.24
C ILE A 69 13.50 12.51 -10.82
N GLY A 70 12.67 11.48 -10.63
CA GLY A 70 12.85 10.15 -11.23
C GLY A 70 12.08 9.99 -12.54
N HIS A 71 11.47 8.81 -12.73
CA HIS A 71 10.62 8.55 -13.91
C HIS A 71 9.29 9.33 -13.88
N LEU A 72 8.83 9.75 -12.69
CA LEU A 72 7.66 10.61 -12.54
C LEU A 72 8.08 12.00 -12.10
N ASP A 73 7.52 13.02 -12.76
CA ASP A 73 7.68 14.44 -12.42
C ASP A 73 6.45 15.00 -11.68
N TYR A 74 5.61 14.13 -11.10
CA TYR A 74 4.39 14.50 -10.40
C TYR A 74 4.11 13.56 -9.21
N ASP A 75 3.27 14.03 -8.28
CA ASP A 75 2.79 13.20 -7.16
C ASP A 75 1.81 12.12 -7.69
N PRO A 76 2.13 10.82 -7.52
CA PRO A 76 1.31 9.75 -8.05
C PRO A 76 -0.10 9.68 -7.44
N TRP A 77 -0.30 10.17 -6.21
CA TRP A 77 -1.63 10.25 -5.63
C TRP A 77 -2.48 11.34 -6.27
N LEU A 78 -1.88 12.47 -6.62
CA LEU A 78 -2.54 13.60 -7.26
C LEU A 78 -2.70 13.43 -8.77
N GLY A 79 -1.73 12.77 -9.42
CA GLY A 79 -1.58 12.80 -10.88
C GLY A 79 -1.16 14.18 -11.40
N ALA A 80 -0.60 15.03 -10.53
CA ALA A 80 -0.22 16.40 -10.82
C ALA A 80 0.98 16.82 -9.97
N GLN A 81 1.71 17.86 -10.39
CA GLN A 81 2.81 18.45 -9.60
C GLN A 81 2.30 19.29 -8.42
N ASP A 82 1.17 19.95 -8.62
CA ASP A 82 0.53 20.83 -7.63
C ASP A 82 -0.92 20.41 -7.40
N GLY A 83 -1.49 20.88 -6.30
CA GLY A 83 -2.88 20.65 -5.93
C GLY A 83 -3.03 19.93 -4.60
N GLU A 84 -4.27 19.63 -4.24
CA GLU A 84 -4.62 19.05 -2.96
C GLU A 84 -5.68 17.95 -3.11
N ILE A 85 -5.61 16.95 -2.21
CA ILE A 85 -6.66 15.95 -2.04
C ILE A 85 -7.75 16.56 -1.17
N GLY A 86 -8.87 16.91 -1.80
CA GLY A 86 -10.05 17.40 -1.10
C GLY A 86 -10.84 16.29 -0.41
N LYS A 87 -11.82 16.68 0.40
CA LYS A 87 -12.71 15.76 1.11
C LYS A 87 -14.10 15.75 0.48
N PRO A 88 -14.83 14.63 0.55
CA PRO A 88 -14.44 13.37 1.23
C PRO A 88 -13.54 12.48 0.38
N VAL A 89 -12.59 11.78 1.01
CA VAL A 89 -11.83 10.68 0.42
C VAL A 89 -12.60 9.38 0.62
N ARG A 90 -12.80 8.60 -0.45
CA ARG A 90 -13.59 7.36 -0.41
C ARG A 90 -12.76 6.20 -0.91
N PHE A 91 -12.81 5.09 -0.17
CA PHE A 91 -12.18 3.82 -0.55
C PHE A 91 -13.26 2.80 -0.88
N SER A 92 -13.14 2.13 -2.01
CA SER A 92 -14.10 1.12 -2.48
C SER A 92 -13.35 -0.07 -3.07
N VAL A 93 -13.75 -1.28 -2.70
CA VAL A 93 -13.25 -2.50 -3.34
C VAL A 93 -13.97 -2.67 -4.67
N GLU A 94 -13.22 -2.71 -5.77
CA GLU A 94 -13.76 -2.94 -7.12
C GLU A 94 -13.82 -4.42 -7.44
N THR A 95 -12.75 -5.14 -7.11
CA THR A 95 -12.67 -6.60 -7.24
C THR A 95 -11.93 -7.17 -6.05
N GLU A 96 -12.32 -8.37 -5.61
CA GLU A 96 -11.64 -9.09 -4.55
C GLU A 96 -11.73 -10.59 -4.78
N SER A 97 -10.62 -11.28 -4.61
CA SER A 97 -10.47 -12.72 -4.57
C SER A 97 -9.73 -13.10 -3.27
N PRO A 98 -9.52 -14.39 -2.96
CA PRO A 98 -8.82 -14.78 -1.73
C PRO A 98 -7.43 -14.17 -1.58
N ASP A 99 -6.72 -13.90 -2.67
CA ASP A 99 -5.32 -13.48 -2.71
C ASP A 99 -5.06 -12.14 -3.43
N THR A 100 -6.06 -11.58 -4.09
CA THR A 100 -5.92 -10.31 -4.83
C THR A 100 -7.11 -9.39 -4.58
N ALA A 101 -6.87 -8.07 -4.56
CA ALA A 101 -7.92 -7.07 -4.54
C ALA A 101 -7.51 -5.83 -5.33
N ILE A 102 -8.49 -5.16 -5.91
CA ILE A 102 -8.35 -3.80 -6.47
C ILE A 102 -9.19 -2.87 -5.60
N VAL A 103 -8.53 -1.90 -5.00
CA VAL A 103 -9.18 -0.87 -4.20
C VAL A 103 -9.02 0.48 -4.88
N SER A 104 -10.13 1.13 -5.21
CA SER A 104 -10.12 2.51 -5.67
C SER A 104 -10.18 3.47 -4.48
N MET A 105 -9.37 4.53 -4.55
CA MET A 105 -9.48 5.70 -3.71
C MET A 105 -9.91 6.88 -4.57
N SER A 106 -11.09 7.43 -4.33
CA SER A 106 -11.62 8.58 -5.08
C SER A 106 -11.76 9.80 -4.18
N TYR A 107 -11.49 10.98 -4.73
CA TYR A 107 -11.47 12.24 -4.01
C TYR A 107 -11.69 13.42 -4.96
N PRO A 108 -12.13 14.58 -4.45
CA PRO A 108 -12.06 15.85 -5.17
C PRO A 108 -10.60 16.29 -5.26
N PHE A 109 -10.09 16.51 -6.46
CA PHE A 109 -8.80 17.15 -6.68
C PHE A 109 -9.01 18.67 -6.78
N VAL A 110 -8.24 19.43 -6.02
CA VAL A 110 -8.33 20.90 -5.97
C VAL A 110 -6.99 21.48 -6.41
N LEU A 111 -6.94 22.04 -7.61
CA LEU A 111 -5.74 22.72 -8.10
C LEU A 111 -5.71 24.18 -7.60
N ASP A 112 -6.84 24.87 -7.64
CA ASP A 112 -7.00 26.26 -7.20
C ASP A 112 -8.41 26.42 -6.60
N SER A 113 -8.50 27.17 -5.50
CA SER A 113 -9.77 27.48 -4.84
C SER A 113 -10.79 28.24 -5.72
N LYS A 114 -10.35 28.79 -6.85
CA LYS A 114 -11.18 29.48 -7.84
C LYS A 114 -11.78 28.56 -8.89
N GLN A 115 -11.32 27.31 -8.98
CA GLN A 115 -11.80 26.33 -9.95
C GLN A 115 -12.66 25.27 -9.25
N PRO A 116 -13.67 24.70 -9.91
CA PRO A 116 -14.42 23.59 -9.37
C PRO A 116 -13.48 22.38 -9.24
N PRO A 117 -13.60 21.61 -8.13
CA PRO A 117 -12.80 20.40 -7.95
C PRO A 117 -13.09 19.37 -9.05
N GLU A 118 -12.06 18.70 -9.52
CA GLU A 118 -12.17 17.56 -10.41
C GLU A 118 -12.20 16.26 -9.60
N ARG A 119 -12.85 15.22 -10.12
CA ARG A 119 -12.80 13.91 -9.47
C ARG A 119 -11.58 13.15 -9.96
N HIS A 120 -10.68 12.84 -9.04
CA HIS A 120 -9.56 11.94 -9.29
C HIS A 120 -9.79 10.59 -8.62
N THR A 121 -9.18 9.56 -9.20
CA THR A 121 -9.20 8.19 -8.66
C THR A 121 -7.84 7.55 -8.88
N VAL A 122 -7.33 6.91 -7.84
CA VAL A 122 -6.19 6.01 -7.91
C VAL A 122 -6.67 4.59 -7.63
N HIS A 123 -5.93 3.59 -8.13
CA HIS A 123 -6.21 2.19 -7.81
C HIS A 123 -5.00 1.56 -7.14
N LEU A 124 -5.23 0.94 -5.99
CA LEU A 124 -4.24 0.13 -5.30
C LEU A 124 -4.50 -1.33 -5.68
N ILE A 125 -3.52 -1.94 -6.32
CA ILE A 125 -3.54 -3.37 -6.67
C ILE A 125 -2.88 -4.10 -5.52
N LEU A 126 -3.66 -4.90 -4.80
CA LEU A 126 -3.24 -5.59 -3.59
C LEU A 126 -3.09 -7.08 -3.84
N ARG A 127 -2.12 -7.69 -3.14
CA ARG A 127 -1.90 -9.13 -3.14
C ARG A 127 -1.66 -9.63 -1.73
N LYS A 128 -2.18 -10.84 -1.44
CA LYS A 128 -1.79 -11.64 -0.27
C LYS A 128 -0.83 -12.74 -0.71
N ARG A 129 0.13 -13.03 0.15
CA ARG A 129 0.91 -14.27 0.07
C ARG A 129 0.45 -15.21 1.17
N GLU A 130 0.82 -16.49 1.07
CA GLU A 130 0.53 -17.48 2.10
C GLU A 130 0.97 -16.94 3.48
N HIS A 131 0.03 -16.93 4.44
CA HIS A 131 0.23 -16.46 5.82
C HIS A 131 0.53 -14.96 6.00
N GLU A 132 0.44 -14.15 4.94
CA GLU A 132 0.65 -12.70 5.01
C GLU A 132 -0.66 -11.94 4.77
N CYS A 133 -0.71 -10.68 5.24
CA CYS A 133 -1.80 -9.78 4.95
C CYS A 133 -1.61 -9.11 3.57
N TRP A 134 -2.47 -8.15 3.25
CA TRP A 134 -2.38 -7.41 2.00
C TRP A 134 -1.03 -6.69 1.86
N GLN A 135 -0.49 -6.72 0.65
CA GLN A 135 0.67 -5.95 0.22
C GLN A 135 0.33 -5.22 -1.07
N LEU A 136 0.90 -4.03 -1.26
CA LEU A 136 0.78 -3.28 -2.51
C LEU A 136 1.62 -3.97 -3.59
N GLN A 137 0.97 -4.41 -4.65
CA GLN A 137 1.61 -5.02 -5.82
C GLN A 137 1.85 -4.01 -6.93
N ASP A 138 0.93 -3.06 -7.09
CA ASP A 138 1.04 -1.96 -8.05
C ASP A 138 0.15 -0.79 -7.62
N PHE A 139 0.38 0.35 -8.20
CA PHE A 139 -0.36 1.57 -7.96
C PHE A 139 -0.66 2.24 -9.29
N ILE A 140 -1.94 2.50 -9.58
CA ILE A 140 -2.36 3.18 -10.80
C ILE A 140 -2.74 4.62 -10.45
N THR A 141 -2.05 5.56 -11.05
CA THR A 141 -2.25 7.00 -10.83
C THR A 141 -3.57 7.50 -11.43
N PRO A 142 -4.03 8.72 -11.11
CA PRO A 142 -5.20 9.33 -11.77
C PRO A 142 -5.01 9.51 -13.28
N ARG A 143 -3.77 9.52 -13.76
CA ARG A 143 -3.44 9.58 -15.20
C ARG A 143 -3.54 8.21 -15.90
N GLY A 144 -3.69 7.13 -15.12
CA GLY A 144 -3.70 5.76 -15.62
C GLY A 144 -2.30 5.13 -15.70
N ASP A 145 -1.27 5.78 -15.20
CA ASP A 145 0.09 5.22 -15.18
C ASP A 145 0.22 4.16 -14.09
N SER A 146 0.67 2.96 -14.45
CA SER A 146 1.08 1.91 -13.51
C SER A 146 2.50 2.21 -13.02
N LEU A 147 2.70 2.33 -11.71
CA LEU A 147 4.03 2.56 -11.15
C LEU A 147 4.97 1.38 -11.41
N SER A 148 4.46 0.15 -11.33
CA SER A 148 5.26 -1.04 -11.67
C SER A 148 5.77 -0.98 -13.12
N TYR A 149 4.93 -0.54 -14.06
CA TYR A 149 5.34 -0.38 -15.44
C TYR A 149 6.34 0.77 -15.61
N VAL A 150 6.02 1.96 -15.11
CA VAL A 150 6.87 3.14 -15.24
C VAL A 150 8.26 2.90 -14.66
N TYR A 151 8.35 2.33 -13.45
CA TYR A 151 9.63 2.02 -12.79
C TYR A 151 10.36 0.82 -13.42
N SER A 152 9.71 0.06 -14.30
CA SER A 152 10.38 -0.99 -15.09
C SER A 152 11.11 -0.45 -16.31
N LEU A 153 10.80 0.75 -16.74
CA LEU A 153 11.42 1.38 -17.92
C LEU A 153 12.93 1.57 -17.73
N PRO A 154 13.71 1.61 -18.83
CA PRO A 154 15.10 2.01 -18.76
C PRO A 154 15.24 3.41 -18.17
N GLN A 155 16.30 3.62 -17.40
CA GLN A 155 16.68 4.97 -16.96
C GLN A 155 17.10 5.80 -18.18
N PRO A 156 16.60 7.00 -18.35
CA PRO A 156 16.96 7.87 -19.48
C PRO A 156 18.42 8.31 -19.46
#